data_eebe00f490b315c7dd1615bcd2aac1d2
#
_entry.id   eebe00f490b315c7dd1615bcd2aac1d2
#
_cell.length_a   1.000
_cell.length_b   1.000
_cell.length_c   1.000
_cell.angle_alpha   90.00
_cell.angle_beta   90.00
_cell.angle_gamma   90.00
#
_symmetry.space_group_name_H-M   'P 1'
#
loop_
_entity.id
_entity.type
_entity.pdbx_description
1 polymer ?
#
loop_
_entity_poly.entity_id
_entity_poly.type
_entity_poly.pdbx_seq_one_letter_code
_entity_poly.pdbx_strand_id
1 'polypeptide(L)'
;MERIVGARKEGFQLVLRDDGAYLTIYPEEEGTEVIDLSSLREKLEREGVTDYDVLQLAYLVRAAEGIETKLDPAPEDGEENLAIPFSVEIAADGMSAAIRFDDSKGNLPPSVSDVLDGLRAKKVVYGIDRAAIGRGVARLTPFMAARGTAPIAGEDARIERKFDMGAKGRPAERAYDRVDYKDMNIFIKAVTGDVLVVRIPETAGTPGKNVFGEEVAPRPGKPINLPQGKNTKVV
;
A
#
# COMPACT_ATOMS: atom_id res chain seq x y z
N MET A 1 22.86 32.18 26.64
CA MET A 1 21.50 31.68 27.05
C MET A 1 21.10 30.57 26.07
N GLU A 2 20.72 29.41 26.55
CA GLU A 2 20.40 28.28 25.66
C GLU A 2 18.87 28.21 25.45
N ARG A 3 18.41 28.16 24.20
CA ARG A 3 17.01 28.03 23.83
C ARG A 3 16.82 26.76 22.99
N ILE A 4 15.93 25.87 23.44
CA ILE A 4 15.65 24.62 22.78
C ILE A 4 14.29 24.70 22.10
N VAL A 5 14.21 24.30 20.83
CA VAL A 5 13.00 24.26 20.01
C VAL A 5 12.88 22.88 19.36
N GLY A 6 11.68 22.36 19.35
CA GLY A 6 11.40 21.01 18.85
C GLY A 6 11.66 19.92 19.89
N ALA A 7 11.28 18.70 19.57
CA ALA A 7 11.44 17.54 20.43
C ALA A 7 11.67 16.27 19.57
N ARG A 8 12.19 15.21 20.19
CA ARG A 8 12.41 13.91 19.51
C ARG A 8 11.16 13.40 18.77
N LYS A 9 9.98 13.61 19.32
CA LYS A 9 8.70 13.22 18.67
C LYS A 9 8.42 13.98 17.35
N GLU A 10 8.94 15.20 17.24
CA GLU A 10 8.83 16.03 16.03
C GLU A 10 9.90 15.72 14.99
N GLY A 11 10.77 14.74 15.23
CA GLY A 11 11.84 14.31 14.35
C GLY A 11 13.10 15.19 14.39
N PHE A 12 13.08 16.32 15.12
CA PHE A 12 14.23 17.20 15.23
C PHE A 12 14.27 17.93 16.58
N GLN A 13 15.46 18.44 16.91
CA GLN A 13 15.69 19.37 18.01
C GLN A 13 16.68 20.44 17.55
N LEU A 14 16.30 21.71 17.73
CA LEU A 14 17.14 22.87 17.47
C LEU A 14 17.55 23.49 18.80
N VAL A 15 18.84 23.69 18.99
CA VAL A 15 19.41 24.33 20.17
C VAL A 15 20.13 25.59 19.73
N LEU A 16 19.65 26.75 20.19
CA LEU A 16 20.26 28.05 19.93
C LEU A 16 21.18 28.39 21.09
N ARG A 17 22.47 28.58 20.80
CA ARG A 17 23.51 28.99 21.74
C ARG A 17 24.11 30.32 21.30
N ASP A 18 24.90 30.96 22.21
CA ASP A 18 25.54 32.25 21.92
C ASP A 18 26.58 32.15 20.76
N ASP A 19 27.07 30.95 20.45
CA ASP A 19 28.04 30.65 19.42
C ASP A 19 27.44 30.04 18.14
N GLY A 20 26.11 29.88 18.06
CA GLY A 20 25.44 29.40 16.87
C GLY A 20 24.21 28.51 17.11
N ALA A 21 23.68 28.00 16.01
CA ALA A 21 22.57 27.06 15.99
C ALA A 21 23.08 25.62 15.88
N TYR A 22 22.51 24.74 16.69
CA TYR A 22 22.81 23.32 16.71
C TYR A 22 21.55 22.53 16.38
N LEU A 23 21.65 21.59 15.48
CA LEU A 23 20.53 20.79 15.00
C LEU A 23 20.78 19.31 15.23
N THR A 24 19.76 18.63 15.75
CA THR A 24 19.71 17.17 15.84
C THR A 24 18.52 16.68 15.03
N ILE A 25 18.75 15.80 14.07
CA ILE A 25 17.68 15.10 13.34
C ILE A 25 17.64 13.66 13.87
N TYR A 26 16.49 13.26 14.38
CA TYR A 26 16.32 11.94 14.95
C TYR A 26 15.96 10.90 13.89
N PRO A 27 16.45 9.65 14.01
CA PRO A 27 16.03 8.56 13.12
C PRO A 27 14.55 8.28 13.26
N GLU A 28 13.98 7.72 12.20
CA GLU A 28 12.58 7.29 12.18
C GLU A 28 12.38 6.13 13.18
N GLU A 29 11.64 6.39 14.24
CA GLU A 29 11.21 5.40 15.23
C GLU A 29 9.69 5.43 15.35
N GLU A 30 9.11 4.41 15.96
CA GLU A 30 7.66 4.35 16.19
C GLU A 30 7.21 5.56 17.04
N GLY A 31 6.38 6.44 16.43
CA GLY A 31 5.90 7.68 17.04
C GLY A 31 6.77 8.93 16.82
N THR A 32 7.82 8.86 16.00
CA THR A 32 8.62 10.02 15.57
C THR A 32 8.11 10.55 14.24
N GLU A 33 7.88 11.85 14.13
CA GLU A 33 7.49 12.51 12.88
C GLU A 33 8.71 12.60 11.94
N VAL A 34 8.53 12.22 10.68
CA VAL A 34 9.57 12.39 9.66
C VAL A 34 9.56 13.82 9.19
N ILE A 35 10.68 14.54 9.40
CA ILE A 35 10.81 15.90 8.93
C ILE A 35 11.50 15.94 7.56
N ASP A 36 10.93 16.68 6.63
CA ASP A 36 11.54 16.98 5.34
C ASP A 36 12.29 18.32 5.37
N LEU A 37 13.18 18.51 4.38
CA LEU A 37 14.02 19.70 4.30
C LEU A 37 13.21 21.01 4.25
N SER A 38 12.08 21.02 3.55
CA SER A 38 11.24 22.23 3.39
C SER A 38 10.60 22.63 4.70
N SER A 39 9.97 21.64 5.39
CA SER A 39 9.36 21.86 6.70
C SER A 39 10.38 22.29 7.75
N LEU A 40 11.60 21.72 7.68
CA LEU A 40 12.68 22.09 8.58
C LEU A 40 13.16 23.50 8.34
N ARG A 41 13.31 23.93 7.08
CA ARG A 41 13.68 25.30 6.70
C ARG A 41 12.66 26.32 7.22
N GLU A 42 11.36 26.08 7.03
CA GLU A 42 10.33 26.94 7.60
C GLU A 42 10.43 27.07 9.12
N LYS A 43 10.75 25.99 9.82
CA LYS A 43 10.92 26.01 11.27
C LYS A 43 12.17 26.81 11.68
N LEU A 44 13.30 26.65 10.98
CA LEU A 44 14.52 27.42 11.21
C LEU A 44 14.29 28.93 10.99
N GLU A 45 13.63 29.31 9.90
CA GLU A 45 13.28 30.69 9.59
C GLU A 45 12.39 31.33 10.66
N ARG A 46 11.38 30.61 11.17
CA ARG A 46 10.53 31.07 12.28
C ARG A 46 11.31 31.37 13.55
N GLU A 47 12.37 30.61 13.80
CA GLU A 47 13.25 30.78 14.96
C GLU A 47 14.37 31.80 14.73
N GLY A 48 14.40 32.43 13.53
CA GLY A 48 15.37 33.46 13.17
C GLY A 48 16.72 32.91 12.72
N VAL A 49 16.81 31.58 12.44
CA VAL A 49 18.02 30.97 11.87
C VAL A 49 17.90 31.04 10.35
N THR A 50 18.58 31.98 9.74
CA THR A 50 18.53 32.23 8.28
C THR A 50 19.88 32.02 7.59
N ASP A 51 20.98 32.05 8.34
CA ASP A 51 22.34 31.87 7.83
C ASP A 51 22.81 30.46 8.16
N TYR A 52 22.68 29.54 7.21
CA TYR A 52 23.12 28.16 7.32
C TYR A 52 23.42 27.55 5.95
N ASP A 53 24.32 26.58 5.91
CA ASP A 53 24.61 25.78 4.72
C ASP A 53 23.43 24.82 4.44
N VAL A 54 22.76 25.03 3.32
CA VAL A 54 21.60 24.24 2.91
C VAL A 54 22.00 22.80 2.55
N LEU A 55 23.22 22.59 2.04
CA LEU A 55 23.74 21.25 1.73
C LEU A 55 24.02 20.46 3.00
N GLN A 56 24.62 21.11 4.02
CA GLN A 56 24.78 20.50 5.33
C GLN A 56 23.42 20.11 5.92
N LEU A 57 22.44 21.01 5.84
CA LEU A 57 21.09 20.75 6.32
C LEU A 57 20.44 19.56 5.60
N ALA A 58 20.57 19.50 4.28
CA ALA A 58 20.07 18.36 3.48
C ALA A 58 20.76 17.04 3.86
N TYR A 59 22.06 17.08 4.11
CA TYR A 59 22.81 15.92 4.59
C TYR A 59 22.30 15.44 5.95
N LEU A 60 22.12 16.36 6.92
CA LEU A 60 21.64 16.02 8.26
C LEU A 60 20.22 15.38 8.23
N VAL A 61 19.32 15.92 7.41
CA VAL A 61 17.98 15.34 7.22
C VAL A 61 18.06 13.94 6.62
N ARG A 62 18.97 13.73 5.66
CA ARG A 62 19.16 12.43 5.01
C ARG A 62 19.81 11.41 5.93
N ALA A 63 20.82 11.81 6.71
CA ALA A 63 21.56 10.93 7.62
C ALA A 63 20.70 10.54 8.84
N ALA A 64 19.97 11.50 9.42
CA ALA A 64 19.10 11.34 10.58
C ALA A 64 19.72 10.50 11.71
N GLU A 65 20.97 10.81 12.08
CA GLU A 65 21.79 10.00 13.00
C GLU A 65 21.50 10.27 14.49
N GLY A 66 20.68 11.28 14.79
CA GLY A 66 20.41 11.68 16.18
C GLY A 66 21.59 12.40 16.85
N ILE A 67 22.55 12.89 16.06
CA ILE A 67 23.76 13.58 16.54
C ILE A 67 23.52 15.09 16.47
N GLU A 68 23.82 15.78 17.59
CA GLU A 68 23.81 17.24 17.63
C GLU A 68 24.93 17.80 16.77
N THR A 69 24.60 18.56 15.74
CA THR A 69 25.54 19.12 14.79
C THR A 69 25.37 20.65 14.73
N LYS A 70 26.47 21.40 14.83
CA LYS A 70 26.46 22.83 14.61
C LYS A 70 26.17 23.13 13.13
N LEU A 71 25.25 24.06 12.87
CA LEU A 71 25.01 24.53 11.51
C LEU A 71 26.15 25.51 11.10
N ASP A 72 26.76 25.20 9.96
CA ASP A 72 27.72 26.08 9.33
C ASP A 72 27.00 27.23 8.63
N PRO A 73 27.59 28.42 8.52
CA PRO A 73 27.00 29.53 7.77
C PRO A 73 26.92 29.18 6.28
N ALA A 74 26.03 29.87 5.58
CA ALA A 74 25.92 29.72 4.13
C ALA A 74 27.28 30.03 3.45
N PRO A 75 27.71 29.23 2.44
CA PRO A 75 28.93 29.47 1.71
C PRO A 75 28.88 30.83 0.99
N GLU A 76 29.97 31.60 1.05
CA GLU A 76 30.09 32.92 0.42
C GLU A 76 30.07 32.79 -1.13
N ASP A 77 30.54 31.69 -1.67
CA ASP A 77 30.53 31.40 -3.10
C ASP A 77 29.25 30.66 -3.43
N GLY A 78 28.26 31.41 -3.97
CA GLY A 78 26.92 30.89 -4.28
C GLY A 78 26.93 29.72 -5.28
N GLU A 79 27.16 28.50 -4.80
CA GLU A 79 26.81 27.33 -5.57
C GLU A 79 25.28 27.34 -5.81
N GLU A 80 24.86 27.33 -7.08
CA GLU A 80 23.44 27.23 -7.41
C GLU A 80 22.85 25.95 -6.81
N ASN A 81 22.07 26.11 -5.76
CA ASN A 81 21.34 25.02 -5.14
C ASN A 81 20.23 24.54 -6.07
N LEU A 82 20.56 23.60 -6.95
CA LEU A 82 19.63 23.03 -7.91
C LEU A 82 18.89 21.84 -7.26
N ALA A 83 17.56 21.87 -7.36
CA ALA A 83 16.77 20.73 -6.92
C ALA A 83 17.10 19.48 -7.73
N ILE A 84 17.27 18.35 -7.05
CA ILE A 84 17.48 17.04 -7.68
C ILE A 84 16.22 16.68 -8.49
N PRO A 85 16.34 16.48 -9.82
CA PRO A 85 15.21 16.09 -10.64
C PRO A 85 14.65 14.72 -10.21
N PHE A 86 13.36 14.57 -10.32
CA PHE A 86 12.69 13.29 -10.11
C PHE A 86 11.74 12.96 -11.24
N SER A 87 11.45 11.69 -11.41
CA SER A 87 10.47 11.18 -12.37
C SER A 87 9.37 10.39 -11.66
N VAL A 88 8.14 10.54 -12.18
CA VAL A 88 6.99 9.76 -11.75
C VAL A 88 6.77 8.63 -12.75
N GLU A 89 7.00 7.40 -12.32
CA GLU A 89 6.78 6.19 -13.10
C GLU A 89 5.46 5.54 -12.68
N ILE A 90 4.54 5.40 -13.62
CA ILE A 90 3.25 4.75 -13.39
C ILE A 90 3.30 3.37 -14.02
N ALA A 91 2.89 2.35 -13.26
CA ALA A 91 2.78 0.99 -13.77
C ALA A 91 1.79 0.91 -14.93
N ALA A 92 2.03 0.01 -15.88
CA ALA A 92 1.21 -0.11 -17.09
C ALA A 92 -0.28 -0.43 -16.80
N ASP A 93 -0.55 -1.05 -15.68
CA ASP A 93 -1.91 -1.34 -15.20
C ASP A 93 -2.56 -0.18 -14.42
N GLY A 94 -1.84 0.92 -14.23
CA GLY A 94 -2.30 2.07 -13.45
C GLY A 94 -2.49 1.80 -11.95
N MET A 95 -1.98 0.67 -11.43
CA MET A 95 -2.20 0.28 -10.04
C MET A 95 -1.16 0.83 -9.07
N SER A 96 -0.10 1.45 -9.56
CA SER A 96 0.92 2.05 -8.70
C SER A 96 1.65 3.20 -9.40
N ALA A 97 2.18 4.13 -8.58
CA ALA A 97 3.05 5.19 -9.03
C ALA A 97 4.29 5.24 -8.12
N ALA A 98 5.47 5.17 -8.73
CA ALA A 98 6.76 5.23 -8.07
C ALA A 98 7.49 6.54 -8.40
N ILE A 99 8.32 7.00 -7.48
CA ILE A 99 9.21 8.13 -7.67
C ILE A 99 10.64 7.61 -7.79
N ARG A 100 11.37 8.14 -8.78
CA ARG A 100 12.81 7.94 -8.94
C ARG A 100 13.51 9.29 -9.01
N PHE A 101 14.66 9.39 -8.36
CA PHE A 101 15.50 10.58 -8.37
C PHE A 101 16.65 10.42 -9.37
N ASP A 102 17.05 11.53 -9.98
CA ASP A 102 18.28 11.65 -10.79
C ASP A 102 19.29 12.47 -9.99
N ASP A 103 19.98 11.82 -9.06
CA ASP A 103 20.97 12.44 -8.17
C ASP A 103 22.28 12.84 -8.86
N SER A 104 22.41 12.56 -10.17
CA SER A 104 23.51 13.08 -11.00
C SER A 104 23.33 14.56 -11.35
N LYS A 105 22.17 15.13 -11.10
CA LYS A 105 21.79 16.50 -11.46
C LYS A 105 21.15 17.19 -10.26
N GLY A 106 21.83 18.19 -9.75
CA GLY A 106 21.38 18.93 -8.59
C GLY A 106 21.96 18.39 -7.27
N ASN A 107 21.77 19.16 -6.22
CA ASN A 107 22.35 18.94 -4.90
C ASN A 107 21.34 19.06 -3.77
N LEU A 108 20.13 19.59 -4.03
CA LEU A 108 19.06 19.70 -3.05
C LEU A 108 17.96 18.65 -3.28
N PRO A 109 17.51 17.93 -2.25
CA PRO A 109 16.33 17.10 -2.38
C PRO A 109 15.10 17.94 -2.75
N PRO A 110 14.20 17.44 -3.63
CA PRO A 110 12.95 18.14 -3.90
C PRO A 110 12.08 18.20 -2.64
N SER A 111 11.17 19.15 -2.57
CA SER A 111 10.21 19.21 -1.48
C SER A 111 9.12 18.14 -1.62
N VAL A 112 8.45 17.80 -0.52
CA VAL A 112 7.24 16.95 -0.56
C VAL A 112 6.16 17.56 -1.45
N SER A 113 6.06 18.91 -1.46
CA SER A 113 5.12 19.65 -2.32
C SER A 113 5.42 19.41 -3.80
N ASP A 114 6.69 19.48 -4.20
CA ASP A 114 7.12 19.28 -5.60
C ASP A 114 6.72 17.87 -6.08
N VAL A 115 6.94 16.85 -5.23
CA VAL A 115 6.56 15.47 -5.55
C VAL A 115 5.03 15.32 -5.67
N LEU A 116 4.26 15.96 -4.78
CA LEU A 116 2.80 15.95 -4.86
C LEU A 116 2.30 16.65 -6.14
N ASP A 117 2.92 17.74 -6.53
CA ASP A 117 2.58 18.46 -7.76
C ASP A 117 2.99 17.63 -9.00
N GLY A 118 4.12 16.94 -8.96
CA GLY A 118 4.52 15.98 -9.98
C GLY A 118 3.52 14.83 -10.15
N LEU A 119 3.00 14.29 -9.05
CA LEU A 119 1.95 13.28 -9.07
C LEU A 119 0.64 13.82 -9.66
N ARG A 120 0.24 15.05 -9.27
CA ARG A 120 -0.95 15.73 -9.83
C ARG A 120 -0.81 15.99 -11.32
N ALA A 121 0.36 16.43 -11.78
CA ALA A 121 0.64 16.64 -13.21
C ALA A 121 0.48 15.34 -14.02
N LYS A 122 0.76 14.18 -13.41
CA LYS A 122 0.52 12.84 -13.97
C LYS A 122 -0.89 12.30 -13.70
N LYS A 123 -1.80 13.13 -13.16
CA LYS A 123 -3.19 12.78 -12.80
C LYS A 123 -3.32 11.67 -11.76
N VAL A 124 -2.29 11.46 -10.94
CA VAL A 124 -2.36 10.53 -9.80
C VAL A 124 -3.10 11.23 -8.67
N VAL A 125 -4.29 10.69 -8.32
CA VAL A 125 -5.20 11.32 -7.34
C VAL A 125 -5.66 10.36 -6.25
N TYR A 126 -5.39 9.05 -6.40
CA TYR A 126 -5.85 8.03 -5.48
C TYR A 126 -4.69 7.22 -4.88
N GLY A 127 -4.85 6.86 -3.60
CA GLY A 127 -3.90 5.99 -2.89
C GLY A 127 -2.53 6.60 -2.63
N ILE A 128 -2.43 7.94 -2.56
CA ILE A 128 -1.17 8.67 -2.29
C ILE A 128 -0.78 8.48 -0.82
N ASP A 129 0.43 7.96 -0.60
CA ASP A 129 1.03 7.80 0.72
C ASP A 129 2.01 8.96 1.01
N ARG A 130 1.50 9.98 1.73
CA ARG A 130 2.29 11.16 2.09
C ARG A 130 3.46 10.83 3.03
N ALA A 131 3.30 9.83 3.91
CA ALA A 131 4.37 9.43 4.80
C ALA A 131 5.50 8.75 4.03
N ALA A 132 5.18 7.90 3.04
CA ALA A 132 6.18 7.32 2.14
C ALA A 132 6.89 8.39 1.32
N ILE A 133 6.18 9.43 0.87
CA ILE A 133 6.78 10.56 0.14
C ILE A 133 7.79 11.29 1.04
N GLY A 134 7.42 11.65 2.27
CA GLY A 134 8.33 12.33 3.21
C GLY A 134 9.61 11.51 3.45
N ARG A 135 9.48 10.22 3.73
CA ARG A 135 10.62 9.31 3.92
C ARG A 135 11.50 9.17 2.68
N GLY A 136 10.86 8.99 1.52
CA GLY A 136 11.57 8.79 0.26
C GLY A 136 12.35 10.03 -0.18
N VAL A 137 11.76 11.21 -0.03
CA VAL A 137 12.42 12.50 -0.31
C VAL A 137 13.59 12.73 0.64
N ALA A 138 13.41 12.50 1.94
CA ALA A 138 14.49 12.67 2.92
C ALA A 138 15.71 11.78 2.63
N ARG A 139 15.48 10.55 2.14
CA ARG A 139 16.54 9.56 1.86
C ARG A 139 17.05 9.56 0.43
N LEU A 140 16.37 10.26 -0.50
CA LEU A 140 16.62 10.22 -1.95
C LEU A 140 16.65 8.79 -2.52
N THR A 141 15.86 7.90 -1.98
CA THR A 141 15.75 6.51 -2.46
C THR A 141 14.46 6.35 -3.28
N PRO A 142 14.47 5.53 -4.35
CA PRO A 142 13.25 5.25 -5.08
C PRO A 142 12.18 4.65 -4.15
N PHE A 143 10.94 5.10 -4.28
CA PHE A 143 9.84 4.64 -3.43
C PHE A 143 8.50 4.63 -4.15
N MET A 144 7.54 3.89 -3.60
CA MET A 144 6.16 3.86 -4.07
C MET A 144 5.38 5.02 -3.45
N ALA A 145 4.94 5.97 -4.28
CA ALA A 145 4.24 7.17 -3.84
C ALA A 145 2.71 7.01 -3.80
N ALA A 146 2.16 6.14 -4.65
CA ALA A 146 0.73 5.85 -4.66
C ALA A 146 0.45 4.40 -5.03
N ARG A 147 -0.64 3.85 -4.47
CA ARG A 147 -1.09 2.49 -4.75
C ARG A 147 -2.61 2.44 -4.90
N GLY A 148 -3.08 1.84 -5.98
CA GLY A 148 -4.48 1.51 -6.20
C GLY A 148 -4.97 0.39 -5.30
N THR A 149 -6.28 0.20 -5.26
CA THR A 149 -6.95 -0.92 -4.60
C THR A 149 -7.27 -1.99 -5.65
N ALA A 150 -6.73 -3.19 -5.48
CA ALA A 150 -6.98 -4.28 -6.42
C ALA A 150 -8.45 -4.72 -6.40
N PRO A 151 -9.05 -5.05 -7.55
CA PRO A 151 -10.38 -5.64 -7.58
C PRO A 151 -10.38 -7.04 -6.96
N ILE A 152 -11.49 -7.41 -6.32
CA ILE A 152 -11.71 -8.74 -5.76
C ILE A 152 -12.57 -9.53 -6.74
N ALA A 153 -12.05 -10.65 -7.23
CA ALA A 153 -12.79 -11.51 -8.16
C ALA A 153 -14.07 -12.06 -7.53
N GLY A 154 -15.09 -12.23 -8.34
CA GLY A 154 -16.33 -12.90 -7.95
C GLY A 154 -16.11 -14.40 -7.74
N GLU A 155 -16.98 -14.98 -6.92
CA GLU A 155 -17.03 -16.42 -6.70
C GLU A 155 -17.78 -17.10 -7.85
N ASP A 156 -17.26 -18.25 -8.27
CA ASP A 156 -17.93 -19.07 -9.29
C ASP A 156 -19.23 -19.65 -8.74
N ALA A 157 -20.24 -19.79 -9.60
CA ALA A 157 -21.46 -20.51 -9.27
C ALA A 157 -21.13 -21.95 -8.87
N ARG A 158 -21.88 -22.49 -7.91
CA ARG A 158 -21.71 -23.88 -7.46
C ARG A 158 -23.05 -24.58 -7.32
N ILE A 159 -23.00 -25.91 -7.47
CA ILE A 159 -24.16 -26.76 -7.28
C ILE A 159 -24.03 -27.44 -5.91
N GLU A 160 -24.97 -27.18 -5.05
CA GLU A 160 -25.11 -27.87 -3.77
C GLU A 160 -26.11 -29.02 -3.89
N ARG A 161 -25.68 -30.24 -3.58
CA ARG A 161 -26.55 -31.40 -3.56
C ARG A 161 -27.27 -31.46 -2.23
N LYS A 162 -28.57 -31.68 -2.28
CA LYS A 162 -29.43 -31.79 -1.08
C LYS A 162 -29.77 -33.24 -0.70
N PHE A 163 -29.11 -34.20 -1.36
CA PHE A 163 -29.21 -35.62 -1.03
C PHE A 163 -27.87 -36.17 -0.56
N ASP A 164 -27.93 -37.03 0.44
CA ASP A 164 -26.74 -37.71 0.95
C ASP A 164 -26.35 -38.86 -0.01
N MET A 165 -25.13 -38.78 -0.53
CA MET A 165 -24.57 -39.85 -1.36
C MET A 165 -24.03 -41.01 -0.53
N GLY A 166 -24.17 -40.97 0.81
CA GLY A 166 -23.79 -42.03 1.74
C GLY A 166 -22.56 -42.85 1.34
N ALA A 167 -22.14 -43.76 2.12
CA ALA A 167 -21.04 -44.67 1.80
C ALA A 167 -21.50 -45.70 0.75
N LYS A 168 -21.68 -45.26 -0.53
CA LYS A 168 -22.04 -46.16 -1.63
C LYS A 168 -21.04 -47.23 -1.83
N GLY A 169 -21.49 -48.48 -1.86
CA GLY A 169 -20.70 -49.62 -2.27
C GLY A 169 -19.79 -50.21 -1.19
N ARG A 170 -19.93 -49.84 0.07
CA ARG A 170 -19.35 -50.62 1.16
C ARG A 170 -20.37 -51.65 1.63
N PRO A 171 -20.11 -52.97 1.45
CA PRO A 171 -20.98 -54.00 2.00
C PRO A 171 -21.02 -53.84 3.53
N ALA A 172 -22.16 -53.99 4.16
CA ALA A 172 -22.27 -54.07 5.61
C ALA A 172 -21.55 -55.31 6.08
N GLU A 173 -20.44 -55.17 6.81
CA GLU A 173 -19.76 -56.27 7.49
C GLU A 173 -20.67 -56.79 8.61
N ARG A 174 -21.32 -57.92 8.38
CA ARG A 174 -21.99 -58.67 9.45
C ARG A 174 -21.00 -59.68 10.04
N ALA A 175 -20.98 -59.78 11.37
CA ALA A 175 -20.22 -60.78 12.09
C ALA A 175 -20.55 -62.17 11.50
N TYR A 176 -19.53 -62.85 10.95
CA TYR A 176 -19.51 -64.13 10.22
C TYR A 176 -19.26 -64.03 8.70
N ASP A 177 -18.34 -63.19 8.28
CA ASP A 177 -17.70 -63.25 6.93
C ASP A 177 -18.65 -63.50 5.73
N ARG A 178 -19.94 -63.17 5.85
CA ARG A 178 -20.94 -63.17 4.79
C ARG A 178 -21.26 -61.76 4.38
N VAL A 179 -20.72 -61.34 3.26
CA VAL A 179 -21.01 -60.03 2.63
C VAL A 179 -22.40 -60.12 1.97
N ASP A 180 -23.38 -59.35 2.48
CA ASP A 180 -24.71 -59.27 1.88
C ASP A 180 -24.69 -58.19 0.79
N TYR A 181 -24.53 -58.63 -0.46
CA TYR A 181 -24.53 -57.73 -1.64
C TYR A 181 -25.91 -57.14 -1.95
N LYS A 182 -26.98 -57.57 -1.27
CA LYS A 182 -28.34 -57.04 -1.49
C LYS A 182 -28.60 -55.72 -0.76
N ASP A 183 -27.82 -55.44 0.27
CA ASP A 183 -28.01 -54.26 1.13
C ASP A 183 -27.01 -53.10 0.80
N MET A 184 -26.54 -53.05 -0.43
CA MET A 184 -25.54 -52.07 -0.86
C MET A 184 -26.05 -50.66 -1.02
N ASN A 185 -27.30 -50.36 -0.64
CA ASN A 185 -27.90 -49.02 -0.68
C ASN A 185 -27.47 -48.19 -1.93
N ILE A 186 -27.44 -48.87 -3.11
CA ILE A 186 -26.87 -48.32 -4.36
C ILE A 186 -27.77 -47.25 -4.96
N PHE A 187 -29.05 -47.27 -4.58
CA PHE A 187 -30.06 -46.37 -5.14
C PHE A 187 -30.52 -45.34 -4.12
N ILE A 188 -30.37 -44.08 -4.47
CA ILE A 188 -31.01 -42.98 -3.75
C ILE A 188 -32.38 -42.79 -4.36
N LYS A 189 -33.42 -42.99 -3.55
CA LYS A 189 -34.81 -42.75 -3.97
C LYS A 189 -35.14 -41.27 -3.75
N ALA A 190 -35.67 -40.62 -4.76
CA ALA A 190 -36.26 -39.29 -4.68
C ALA A 190 -37.75 -39.39 -5.00
N VAL A 191 -38.57 -38.63 -4.34
CA VAL A 191 -40.02 -38.56 -4.58
C VAL A 191 -40.34 -37.21 -5.24
N THR A 192 -41.54 -37.13 -5.84
CA THR A 192 -42.00 -35.91 -6.48
C THR A 192 -42.07 -34.77 -5.46
N GLY A 193 -41.41 -33.68 -5.76
CA GLY A 193 -41.30 -32.50 -4.87
C GLY A 193 -39.98 -32.37 -4.13
N ASP A 194 -39.11 -33.40 -4.16
CA ASP A 194 -37.79 -33.32 -3.52
C ASP A 194 -36.87 -32.36 -4.27
N VAL A 195 -36.20 -31.53 -3.50
CA VAL A 195 -35.13 -30.68 -4.02
C VAL A 195 -33.82 -31.49 -4.07
N LEU A 196 -33.38 -31.83 -5.27
CA LEU A 196 -32.18 -32.66 -5.46
C LEU A 196 -30.89 -31.85 -5.43
N VAL A 197 -30.92 -30.67 -6.04
CA VAL A 197 -29.76 -29.75 -6.11
C VAL A 197 -30.22 -28.31 -6.03
N VAL A 198 -29.39 -27.47 -5.48
CA VAL A 198 -29.57 -26.02 -5.46
C VAL A 198 -28.39 -25.38 -6.15
N ARG A 199 -28.65 -24.46 -7.06
CA ARG A 199 -27.61 -23.61 -7.63
C ARG A 199 -27.39 -22.41 -6.71
N ILE A 200 -26.15 -22.23 -6.26
CA ILE A 200 -25.69 -21.00 -5.65
C ILE A 200 -25.13 -20.15 -6.78
N PRO A 201 -25.70 -18.97 -7.04
CA PRO A 201 -25.27 -18.16 -8.17
C PRO A 201 -23.86 -17.62 -7.97
N GLU A 202 -23.21 -17.32 -9.07
CA GLU A 202 -21.97 -16.59 -9.13
C GLU A 202 -22.13 -15.16 -8.59
N THR A 203 -21.01 -14.57 -8.13
CA THR A 203 -20.97 -13.16 -7.70
C THR A 203 -20.22 -12.30 -8.70
N ALA A 204 -20.57 -11.03 -8.78
CA ALA A 204 -19.92 -10.10 -9.69
C ALA A 204 -18.49 -9.72 -9.24
N GLY A 205 -18.15 -9.97 -7.97
CA GLY A 205 -16.92 -9.47 -7.34
C GLY A 205 -17.03 -8.00 -6.91
N THR A 206 -15.95 -7.46 -6.38
CA THR A 206 -15.88 -6.07 -5.92
C THR A 206 -14.92 -5.29 -6.80
N PRO A 207 -15.30 -4.14 -7.38
CA PRO A 207 -14.42 -3.35 -8.19
C PRO A 207 -13.26 -2.77 -7.36
N GLY A 208 -12.09 -2.67 -7.98
CA GLY A 208 -10.93 -1.98 -7.47
C GLY A 208 -10.91 -0.52 -7.92
N LYS A 209 -9.80 0.18 -7.62
CA LYS A 209 -9.56 1.55 -8.03
C LYS A 209 -8.09 1.77 -8.37
N ASN A 210 -7.80 2.31 -9.54
CA ASN A 210 -6.43 2.63 -9.94
C ASN A 210 -5.94 3.95 -9.33
N VAL A 211 -4.67 4.32 -9.55
CA VAL A 211 -4.08 5.56 -9.00
C VAL A 211 -4.68 6.83 -9.63
N PHE A 212 -5.38 6.74 -10.76
CA PHE A 212 -6.10 7.83 -11.39
C PHE A 212 -7.50 8.04 -10.78
N GLY A 213 -7.93 7.16 -9.88
CA GLY A 213 -9.26 7.19 -9.28
C GLY A 213 -10.33 6.48 -10.11
N GLU A 214 -9.97 5.82 -11.20
CA GLU A 214 -10.89 5.07 -12.06
C GLU A 214 -11.17 3.68 -11.48
N GLU A 215 -12.39 3.19 -11.70
CA GLU A 215 -12.77 1.85 -11.28
C GLU A 215 -12.10 0.78 -12.17
N VAL A 216 -11.54 -0.24 -11.51
CA VAL A 216 -11.00 -1.43 -12.16
C VAL A 216 -12.01 -2.56 -11.96
N ALA A 217 -12.59 -3.02 -13.06
CA ALA A 217 -13.62 -4.05 -13.02
C ALA A 217 -13.05 -5.37 -12.45
N PRO A 218 -13.78 -6.04 -11.56
CA PRO A 218 -13.41 -7.37 -11.07
C PRO A 218 -13.66 -8.41 -12.16
N ARG A 219 -12.99 -9.54 -12.07
CA ARG A 219 -13.37 -10.72 -12.85
C ARG A 219 -14.63 -11.32 -12.24
N PRO A 220 -15.76 -11.38 -12.98
CA PRO A 220 -16.97 -12.01 -12.46
C PRO A 220 -16.76 -13.51 -12.30
N GLY A 221 -17.47 -14.11 -11.37
CA GLY A 221 -17.56 -15.55 -11.23
C GLY A 221 -18.19 -16.21 -12.46
N LYS A 222 -17.83 -17.45 -12.72
CA LYS A 222 -18.34 -18.21 -13.86
C LYS A 222 -19.73 -18.77 -13.53
N PRO A 223 -20.72 -18.59 -14.43
CA PRO A 223 -22.00 -19.21 -14.27
C PRO A 223 -21.90 -20.73 -14.46
N ILE A 224 -22.80 -21.48 -13.80
CA ILE A 224 -22.98 -22.90 -14.02
C ILE A 224 -24.45 -23.19 -14.27
N ASN A 225 -24.76 -24.03 -15.23
CA ASN A 225 -26.12 -24.46 -15.49
C ASN A 225 -26.46 -25.70 -14.64
N LEU A 226 -27.68 -25.74 -14.14
CA LEU A 226 -28.19 -26.95 -13.48
C LEU A 226 -28.33 -28.08 -14.49
N PRO A 227 -27.79 -29.27 -14.20
CA PRO A 227 -28.01 -30.43 -15.05
C PRO A 227 -29.49 -30.83 -14.97
N GLN A 228 -30.12 -30.95 -16.13
CA GLN A 228 -31.51 -31.43 -16.24
C GLN A 228 -31.51 -32.89 -16.61
N GLY A 229 -32.11 -33.72 -15.76
CA GLY A 229 -32.29 -35.14 -16.01
C GLY A 229 -33.73 -35.48 -16.42
N LYS A 230 -33.94 -36.73 -16.79
CA LYS A 230 -35.29 -37.25 -17.04
C LYS A 230 -36.10 -37.19 -15.73
N ASN A 231 -37.34 -36.67 -15.80
CA ASN A 231 -38.22 -36.46 -14.64
C ASN A 231 -37.73 -35.42 -13.60
N THR A 232 -36.86 -34.49 -14.00
CA THR A 232 -36.49 -33.34 -13.18
C THR A 232 -36.87 -32.04 -13.87
N LYS A 233 -37.14 -31.01 -13.08
CA LYS A 233 -37.42 -29.67 -13.60
C LYS A 233 -36.71 -28.62 -12.74
N VAL A 234 -36.28 -27.55 -13.36
CA VAL A 234 -35.74 -26.36 -12.67
C VAL A 234 -36.95 -25.52 -12.24
N VAL A 235 -36.95 -25.08 -10.99
CA VAL A 235 -37.99 -24.25 -10.37
C VAL A 235 -37.42 -22.92 -9.98
#